data_e95b2221c840be760e63b51c79eabd58
#
_entry.id   e95b2221c840be760e63b51c79eabd58
#
_cell.length_a   1.000
_cell.length_b   1.000
_cell.length_c   1.000
_cell.angle_alpha   90.00
_cell.angle_beta   90.00
_cell.angle_gamma   90.00
#
_symmetry.space_group_name_H-M   'P 1'
#
loop_
_entity.id
_entity.type
_entity.pdbx_description
1 polymer ?
#
loop_
_entity_poly.entity_id
_entity_poly.type
_entity_poly.pdbx_seq_one_letter_code
_entity_poly.pdbx_strand_id
1 'polypeptide(L)'
;MNSPTTPHRDEASRYDLFDLLATMVAVARPDGGLLFVNAMFENVAGLSRRTLMRSNLFDWFADPQQLRDTLRAVATNEVATARFDDLMKRAPVAGNEPLPVHVIVTQIDPGGDRVLVEMLEIEQQTRQDREERALGQVQANKELIRNLAHEIKNPLGGIRGAAQLLEMEIGHPQGRPRDDQPLSGAAAGGGVGALNSRELTEYTQVIIREADRLQALVDRLLAPHRRPHVVSDVNIHEVCERVRSLILAEFPRGLAVVRDYDVSLPDFRGDREQLIQAVLNIAHNAAQVLAQRIADGDARLTLRTRVSRQATVGKRRYRLALELHIEDNGPGVPEDIRERIFYPLVSGRDGGSGLGLTLAQTFVQQHQGTIECDSEPGKTVFRIVIPLP
;
A
#
# COMPACT_ATOMS: atom_id res chain seq x y z
N MET A 1 10.72 48.38 47.20
CA MET A 1 11.44 47.72 46.10
C MET A 1 10.61 46.55 45.64
N ASN A 2 9.74 46.78 44.67
CA ASN A 2 8.89 45.74 44.06
C ASN A 2 9.54 45.35 42.72
N SER A 3 10.01 44.09 42.63
CA SER A 3 10.49 43.50 41.38
C SER A 3 9.31 43.25 40.47
N PRO A 4 9.37 43.54 39.17
CA PRO A 4 8.32 43.22 38.23
C PRO A 4 8.34 41.70 37.93
N THR A 5 7.30 41.02 38.33
CA THR A 5 7.00 39.62 37.94
C THR A 5 6.76 39.56 36.45
N THR A 6 7.53 38.80 35.75
CA THR A 6 7.47 38.55 34.31
C THR A 6 6.24 37.67 33.98
N PRO A 7 5.21 38.17 33.25
CA PRO A 7 3.98 37.41 32.97
C PRO A 7 4.08 36.41 31.83
N HIS A 8 5.24 36.25 31.20
CA HIS A 8 5.37 35.43 29.96
C HIS A 8 5.58 33.91 30.11
N ARG A 9 5.85 33.43 31.34
CA ARG A 9 6.17 32.02 31.55
C ARG A 9 4.95 31.13 31.85
N ASP A 10 3.89 31.71 32.41
CA ASP A 10 2.68 30.96 32.79
C ASP A 10 1.68 30.78 31.63
N GLU A 11 1.70 31.62 30.61
CA GLU A 11 0.79 31.51 29.46
C GLU A 11 1.22 30.42 28.48
N ALA A 12 2.52 30.19 28.27
CA ALA A 12 3.03 29.15 27.40
C ALA A 12 2.69 27.75 27.91
N SER A 13 2.76 27.52 29.22
CA SER A 13 2.42 26.26 29.88
C SER A 13 0.94 25.86 29.73
N ARG A 14 0.07 26.79 29.42
CA ARG A 14 -1.38 26.57 29.30
C ARG A 14 -1.77 25.78 28.05
N TYR A 15 -0.92 25.80 27.02
CA TYR A 15 -1.17 25.18 25.72
C TYR A 15 -0.28 23.96 25.45
N ASP A 16 0.57 23.55 26.40
CA ASP A 16 1.51 22.44 26.25
C ASP A 16 0.81 21.12 25.88
N LEU A 17 -0.45 20.93 26.27
CA LEU A 17 -1.25 19.78 25.91
C LEU A 17 -1.50 19.68 24.40
N PHE A 18 -1.52 20.81 23.68
CA PHE A 18 -1.70 20.80 22.22
C PHE A 18 -0.49 20.25 21.46
N ASP A 19 0.70 20.18 22.09
CA ASP A 19 1.87 19.53 21.51
C ASP A 19 1.70 18.01 21.38
N LEU A 20 0.73 17.44 22.08
CA LEU A 20 0.39 16.01 21.99
C LEU A 20 -0.56 15.69 20.82
N LEU A 21 -1.16 16.71 20.20
CA LEU A 21 -2.08 16.50 19.08
C LEU A 21 -1.32 16.19 17.78
N ALA A 22 -1.94 15.33 16.98
CA ALA A 22 -1.42 14.96 15.66
C ALA A 22 -1.81 15.97 14.56
N THR A 23 -2.69 16.92 14.88
CA THR A 23 -3.12 17.99 14.00
C THR A 23 -2.27 19.25 14.22
N MET A 24 -2.17 20.11 13.20
CA MET A 24 -1.55 21.42 13.34
C MET A 24 -2.48 22.30 14.16
N VAL A 25 -1.96 22.89 15.23
CA VAL A 25 -2.75 23.77 16.12
C VAL A 25 -2.05 25.09 16.27
N ALA A 26 -2.83 26.16 16.09
CA ALA A 26 -2.44 27.52 16.41
C ALA A 26 -3.48 28.18 17.36
N VAL A 27 -3.02 28.96 18.30
CA VAL A 27 -3.86 29.91 19.04
C VAL A 27 -3.50 31.28 18.52
N ALA A 28 -4.50 32.02 18.06
CA ALA A 28 -4.30 33.32 17.43
C ALA A 28 -5.28 34.37 17.99
N ARG A 29 -4.93 35.63 17.81
CA ARG A 29 -5.87 36.75 17.98
C ARG A 29 -6.73 36.92 16.72
N PRO A 30 -7.83 37.67 16.79
CA PRO A 30 -8.66 37.93 15.61
C PRO A 30 -7.94 38.68 14.47
N ASP A 31 -6.85 39.38 14.79
CA ASP A 31 -5.97 40.05 13.82
C ASP A 31 -4.94 39.14 13.18
N GLY A 32 -4.96 37.81 13.50
CA GLY A 32 -4.04 36.82 13.01
C GLY A 32 -2.72 36.73 13.78
N GLY A 33 -2.53 37.54 14.84
CA GLY A 33 -1.34 37.48 15.69
C GLY A 33 -1.25 36.15 16.43
N LEU A 34 -0.18 35.39 16.21
CA LEU A 34 0.03 34.09 16.83
C LEU A 34 0.38 34.22 18.32
N LEU A 35 -0.30 33.45 19.15
CA LEU A 35 -0.04 33.33 20.60
C LEU A 35 0.60 31.99 20.94
N PHE A 36 0.32 30.97 20.17
CA PHE A 36 0.88 29.63 20.31
C PHE A 36 0.80 28.87 18.99
N VAL A 37 1.77 28.01 18.72
CA VAL A 37 1.72 26.97 17.68
C VAL A 37 2.28 25.68 18.26
N ASN A 38 1.71 24.52 17.90
CA ASN A 38 2.17 23.24 18.41
C ASN A 38 3.33 22.67 17.56
N ALA A 39 3.95 21.60 18.06
CA ALA A 39 5.07 20.93 17.40
C ALA A 39 4.72 20.41 16.00
N MET A 40 3.46 20.03 15.77
CA MET A 40 3.02 19.57 14.44
C MET A 40 3.01 20.71 13.42
N PHE A 41 2.57 21.91 13.83
CA PHE A 41 2.63 23.09 12.98
C PHE A 41 4.08 23.46 12.62
N GLU A 42 5.02 23.39 13.58
CA GLU A 42 6.46 23.63 13.33
C GLU A 42 7.02 22.66 12.29
N ASN A 43 6.68 21.38 12.43
CA ASN A 43 7.17 20.33 11.53
C ASN A 43 6.67 20.50 10.08
N VAL A 44 5.37 20.80 9.93
CA VAL A 44 4.75 20.94 8.60
C VAL A 44 5.15 22.26 7.94
N ALA A 45 5.19 23.35 8.70
CA ALA A 45 5.65 24.65 8.19
C ALA A 45 7.16 24.66 7.87
N GLY A 46 7.95 23.77 8.49
CA GLY A 46 9.40 23.69 8.31
C GLY A 46 10.17 24.81 9.00
N LEU A 47 9.57 25.47 10.01
CA LEU A 47 10.16 26.57 10.77
C LEU A 47 10.00 26.36 12.27
N SER A 48 10.93 26.93 13.05
CA SER A 48 10.84 26.86 14.51
C SER A 48 9.68 27.71 15.05
N ARG A 49 9.08 27.28 16.19
CA ARG A 49 8.03 28.03 16.92
C ARG A 49 8.39 29.50 17.10
N ARG A 50 9.65 29.78 17.46
CA ARG A 50 10.13 31.16 17.65
C ARG A 50 10.03 32.00 16.38
N THR A 51 10.24 31.40 15.23
CA THR A 51 10.12 32.07 13.93
C THR A 51 8.66 32.26 13.55
N LEU A 52 7.84 31.22 13.71
CA LEU A 52 6.40 31.25 13.46
C LEU A 52 5.68 32.31 14.32
N MET A 53 6.01 32.42 15.60
CA MET A 53 5.44 33.40 16.53
C MET A 53 5.74 34.85 16.15
N ARG A 54 6.65 35.11 15.23
CA ARG A 54 6.96 36.46 14.72
C ARG A 54 6.24 36.79 13.42
N SER A 55 5.57 35.82 12.81
CA SER A 55 4.75 35.95 11.61
C SER A 55 3.28 36.13 11.99
N ASN A 56 2.47 36.49 11.01
CA ASN A 56 1.03 36.51 11.15
C ASN A 56 0.45 35.19 10.58
N LEU A 57 -0.62 34.66 11.20
CA LEU A 57 -1.26 33.44 10.74
C LEU A 57 -1.73 33.55 9.27
N PHE A 58 -2.15 34.72 8.84
CA PHE A 58 -2.60 35.02 7.50
C PHE A 58 -1.49 34.86 6.42
N ASP A 59 -0.22 34.99 6.80
CA ASP A 59 0.91 34.85 5.89
C ASP A 59 1.08 33.40 5.39
N TRP A 60 0.52 32.47 6.15
CA TRP A 60 0.63 31.02 5.91
C TRP A 60 -0.44 30.47 4.99
N PHE A 61 -1.41 31.26 4.54
CA PHE A 61 -2.48 30.82 3.64
C PHE A 61 -2.33 31.44 2.26
N ALA A 62 -2.80 30.73 1.24
CA ALA A 62 -2.76 31.20 -0.15
C ALA A 62 -3.76 32.34 -0.35
N ASP A 63 -4.98 32.18 0.16
CA ASP A 63 -6.02 33.22 0.21
C ASP A 63 -6.43 33.50 1.68
N PRO A 64 -5.81 34.51 2.32
CA PRO A 64 -6.07 34.80 3.71
C PRO A 64 -7.42 35.46 3.99
N GLN A 65 -8.21 35.81 2.97
CA GLN A 65 -9.47 36.57 3.16
C GLN A 65 -10.52 35.73 3.88
N GLN A 66 -10.73 34.50 3.46
CA GLN A 66 -11.68 33.60 4.09
C GLN A 66 -11.34 33.34 5.57
N LEU A 67 -10.05 33.14 5.86
CA LEU A 67 -9.58 32.97 7.24
C LEU A 67 -9.82 34.24 8.08
N ARG A 68 -9.58 35.42 7.53
CA ARG A 68 -9.83 36.72 8.24
C ARG A 68 -11.29 36.87 8.60
N ASP A 69 -12.19 36.65 7.67
CA ASP A 69 -13.63 36.79 7.88
C ASP A 69 -14.12 35.74 8.90
N THR A 70 -13.59 34.51 8.82
CA THR A 70 -13.91 33.43 9.76
C THR A 70 -13.42 33.77 11.19
N LEU A 71 -12.16 34.21 11.33
CA LEU A 71 -11.63 34.59 12.66
C LEU A 71 -12.47 35.71 13.31
N ARG A 72 -12.91 36.70 12.53
CA ARG A 72 -13.79 37.77 13.02
C ARG A 72 -15.15 37.22 13.47
N ALA A 73 -15.82 36.45 12.63
CA ALA A 73 -17.14 35.89 12.93
C ALA A 73 -17.12 35.01 14.19
N VAL A 74 -16.06 34.21 14.36
CA VAL A 74 -15.87 33.41 15.58
C VAL A 74 -15.54 34.29 16.79
N ALA A 75 -14.70 35.30 16.66
CA ALA A 75 -14.33 36.19 17.74
C ALA A 75 -15.50 37.05 18.20
N THR A 76 -16.40 37.50 17.30
CA THR A 76 -17.61 38.25 17.61
C THR A 76 -18.76 37.37 18.09
N ASN A 77 -18.54 36.07 18.22
CA ASN A 77 -19.54 35.07 18.63
C ASN A 77 -20.75 34.96 17.70
N GLU A 78 -20.58 35.35 16.43
CA GLU A 78 -21.57 35.11 15.37
C GLU A 78 -21.68 33.65 15.04
N VAL A 79 -20.54 32.94 15.10
CA VAL A 79 -20.43 31.48 14.86
C VAL A 79 -19.53 30.88 15.93
N ALA A 80 -19.97 29.80 16.61
CA ALA A 80 -19.18 29.13 17.64
C ALA A 80 -17.99 28.34 17.09
N THR A 81 -18.18 27.78 15.90
CA THR A 81 -17.15 27.00 15.18
C THR A 81 -17.39 27.11 13.67
N ALA A 82 -16.36 27.39 12.92
CA ALA A 82 -16.40 27.41 11.46
C ALA A 82 -15.40 26.42 10.86
N ARG A 83 -15.71 25.90 9.67
CA ARG A 83 -14.88 24.91 8.96
C ARG A 83 -14.83 25.27 7.49
N PHE A 84 -13.64 25.14 6.89
CA PHE A 84 -13.42 25.35 5.45
C PHE A 84 -12.11 24.70 5.01
N ASP A 85 -11.95 24.52 3.72
CA ASP A 85 -10.72 24.01 3.11
C ASP A 85 -9.92 25.16 2.52
N ASP A 86 -8.58 25.12 2.66
CA ASP A 86 -7.68 26.15 2.15
C ASP A 86 -6.30 25.52 1.83
N LEU A 87 -5.43 26.31 1.20
CA LEU A 87 -4.07 25.95 0.85
C LEU A 87 -3.07 26.66 1.81
N MET A 88 -2.37 25.85 2.60
CA MET A 88 -1.33 26.34 3.49
C MET A 88 0.02 26.39 2.78
N LYS A 89 0.71 27.52 2.88
CA LYS A 89 2.10 27.68 2.40
C LYS A 89 3.08 26.96 3.32
N ARG A 90 4.16 26.45 2.76
CA ARG A 90 5.27 25.84 3.50
C ARG A 90 6.58 26.62 3.24
N ALA A 91 7.52 26.55 4.18
CA ALA A 91 8.86 27.07 3.93
C ALA A 91 9.57 26.23 2.85
N PRO A 92 10.47 26.83 2.04
CA PRO A 92 11.19 26.11 0.96
C PRO A 92 11.91 24.84 1.42
N VAL A 93 12.32 24.79 2.69
CA VAL A 93 12.96 23.63 3.32
C VAL A 93 12.00 22.45 3.52
N ALA A 94 10.69 22.73 3.67
CA ALA A 94 9.64 21.72 3.91
C ALA A 94 8.90 21.29 2.62
N GLY A 95 9.26 21.87 1.49
CA GLY A 95 8.62 21.65 0.19
C GLY A 95 7.96 22.93 -0.33
N ASN A 96 8.07 23.16 -1.63
CA ASN A 96 7.64 24.41 -2.26
C ASN A 96 6.16 24.38 -2.68
N GLU A 97 5.46 23.25 -2.51
CA GLU A 97 4.07 23.08 -2.91
C GLU A 97 3.12 23.44 -1.75
N PRO A 98 2.06 24.21 -2.02
CA PRO A 98 1.04 24.49 -1.01
C PRO A 98 0.38 23.21 -0.54
N LEU A 99 0.08 23.14 0.76
CA LEU A 99 -0.53 22.00 1.41
C LEU A 99 -2.04 22.20 1.52
N PRO A 100 -2.89 21.35 0.93
CA PRO A 100 -4.33 21.42 1.14
C PRO A 100 -4.66 21.01 2.57
N VAL A 101 -5.36 21.89 3.29
CA VAL A 101 -5.72 21.73 4.72
C VAL A 101 -7.19 21.97 4.95
N HIS A 102 -7.79 21.14 5.81
CA HIS A 102 -9.08 21.40 6.41
C HIS A 102 -8.88 22.25 7.67
N VAL A 103 -9.42 23.46 7.69
CA VAL A 103 -9.26 24.43 8.76
C VAL A 103 -10.52 24.44 9.63
N ILE A 104 -10.35 24.31 10.94
CA ILE A 104 -11.40 24.41 11.94
C ILE A 104 -11.05 25.58 12.85
N VAL A 105 -11.92 26.56 12.97
CA VAL A 105 -11.75 27.72 13.84
C VAL A 105 -12.78 27.65 14.94
N THR A 106 -12.32 27.68 16.19
CA THR A 106 -13.18 27.56 17.38
C THR A 106 -12.81 28.66 18.40
N GLN A 107 -13.79 29.25 19.01
CA GLN A 107 -13.58 30.19 20.09
C GLN A 107 -13.09 29.48 21.38
N ILE A 108 -12.02 29.99 22.00
CA ILE A 108 -11.50 29.42 23.25
C ILE A 108 -11.97 30.24 24.45
N ASP A 109 -12.14 31.56 24.26
CA ASP A 109 -12.37 32.51 25.34
C ASP A 109 -13.71 33.21 25.13
N PRO A 110 -14.60 33.24 26.13
CA PRO A 110 -15.87 33.98 26.06
C PRO A 110 -15.72 35.48 25.75
N GLY A 111 -14.52 36.03 25.98
CA GLY A 111 -14.19 37.45 25.68
C GLY A 111 -13.85 37.73 24.22
N GLY A 112 -13.69 36.70 23.37
CA GLY A 112 -13.41 36.84 21.93
C GLY A 112 -11.98 37.20 21.55
N ASP A 113 -11.07 37.33 22.50
CA ASP A 113 -9.69 37.79 22.27
C ASP A 113 -8.78 36.67 21.71
N ARG A 114 -9.23 35.38 21.76
CA ARG A 114 -8.44 34.22 21.37
C ARG A 114 -9.28 33.19 20.65
N VAL A 115 -8.73 32.70 19.54
CA VAL A 115 -9.34 31.65 18.73
C VAL A 115 -8.35 30.49 18.57
N LEU A 116 -8.88 29.30 18.61
CA LEU A 116 -8.16 28.07 18.25
C LEU A 116 -8.35 27.83 16.76
N VAL A 117 -7.23 27.61 16.07
CA VAL A 117 -7.22 27.23 14.68
C VAL A 117 -6.56 25.88 14.59
N GLU A 118 -7.34 24.87 14.27
CA GLU A 118 -6.88 23.51 14.02
C GLU A 118 -6.87 23.26 12.52
N MET A 119 -5.79 22.68 12.02
CA MET A 119 -5.61 22.39 10.60
C MET A 119 -5.23 20.92 10.42
N LEU A 120 -5.96 20.25 9.55
CA LEU A 120 -5.71 18.85 9.18
C LEU A 120 -5.30 18.81 7.71
N GLU A 121 -4.23 18.10 7.41
CA GLU A 121 -3.85 17.85 6.03
C GLU A 121 -4.89 16.94 5.37
N ILE A 122 -5.49 17.41 4.26
CA ILE A 122 -6.57 16.69 3.56
C ILE A 122 -6.06 15.36 3.02
N GLU A 123 -4.82 15.31 2.53
CA GLU A 123 -4.20 14.06 2.10
C GLU A 123 -4.00 13.05 3.24
N GLN A 124 -3.68 13.49 4.45
CA GLN A 124 -3.54 12.58 5.60
C GLN A 124 -4.89 11.93 5.97
N GLN A 125 -5.96 12.68 5.95
CA GLN A 125 -7.30 12.16 6.24
C GLN A 125 -7.72 11.13 5.17
N THR A 126 -7.49 11.43 3.90
CA THR A 126 -7.75 10.50 2.80
C THR A 126 -6.83 9.26 2.87
N ARG A 127 -5.58 9.42 3.33
CA ARG A 127 -4.65 8.31 3.55
C ARG A 127 -5.08 7.43 4.72
N GLN A 128 -5.48 8.01 5.85
CA GLN A 128 -5.97 7.26 7.01
C GLN A 128 -7.22 6.44 6.66
N ASP A 129 -8.17 7.02 5.93
CA ASP A 129 -9.36 6.31 5.45
C ASP A 129 -9.00 5.18 4.48
N ARG A 130 -8.00 5.38 3.60
CA ARG A 130 -7.49 4.33 2.71
C ARG A 130 -6.77 3.22 3.48
N GLU A 131 -5.94 3.57 4.46
CA GLU A 131 -5.26 2.60 5.32
C GLU A 131 -6.23 1.78 6.16
N GLU A 132 -7.28 2.39 6.73
CA GLU A 132 -8.31 1.67 7.48
C GLU A 132 -9.09 0.70 6.58
N ARG A 133 -9.44 1.12 5.37
CA ARG A 133 -10.08 0.24 4.38
C ARG A 133 -9.14 -0.88 3.96
N ALA A 134 -7.86 -0.60 3.72
CA ALA A 134 -6.87 -1.60 3.38
C ALA A 134 -6.69 -2.65 4.48
N LEU A 135 -6.64 -2.26 5.75
CA LEU A 135 -6.53 -3.18 6.89
C LEU A 135 -7.78 -4.07 7.04
N GLY A 136 -8.96 -3.50 6.86
CA GLY A 136 -10.23 -4.26 6.89
C GLY A 136 -10.33 -5.26 5.73
N GLN A 137 -9.90 -4.85 4.53
CA GLN A 137 -9.87 -5.71 3.35
C GLN A 137 -8.96 -6.92 3.52
N VAL A 138 -7.84 -6.76 4.18
CA VAL A 138 -6.86 -7.84 4.34
C VAL A 138 -7.35 -8.93 5.26
N GLN A 139 -8.01 -8.58 6.34
CA GLN A 139 -8.60 -9.60 7.21
C GLN A 139 -9.67 -10.39 6.46
N ALA A 140 -10.53 -9.71 5.70
CA ALA A 140 -11.53 -10.35 4.85
C ALA A 140 -10.90 -11.20 3.73
N ASN A 141 -9.84 -10.71 3.08
CA ASN A 141 -9.10 -11.44 2.07
C ASN A 141 -8.41 -12.69 2.64
N LYS A 142 -7.86 -12.61 3.84
CA LYS A 142 -7.22 -13.75 4.51
C LYS A 142 -8.18 -14.91 4.76
N GLU A 143 -9.37 -14.62 5.23
CA GLU A 143 -10.41 -15.63 5.45
C GLU A 143 -10.94 -16.18 4.13
N LEU A 144 -11.19 -15.33 3.15
CA LEU A 144 -11.59 -15.73 1.78
C LEU A 144 -10.55 -16.63 1.13
N ILE A 145 -9.26 -16.25 1.16
CA ILE A 145 -8.17 -17.04 0.58
C ILE A 145 -8.09 -18.43 1.24
N ARG A 146 -8.21 -18.48 2.56
CA ARG A 146 -8.15 -19.74 3.31
C ARG A 146 -9.32 -20.66 2.95
N ASN A 147 -10.53 -20.13 2.88
CA ASN A 147 -11.74 -20.90 2.57
C ASN A 147 -11.74 -21.34 1.10
N LEU A 148 -11.46 -20.41 0.16
CA LEU A 148 -11.34 -20.72 -1.26
C LEU A 148 -10.25 -21.75 -1.54
N ALA A 149 -9.12 -21.67 -0.86
CA ALA A 149 -8.05 -22.63 -1.05
C ALA A 149 -8.45 -24.06 -0.65
N HIS A 150 -9.21 -24.22 0.43
CA HIS A 150 -9.75 -25.52 0.83
C HIS A 150 -10.82 -26.01 -0.14
N GLU A 151 -11.71 -25.13 -0.59
CA GLU A 151 -12.79 -25.47 -1.53
C GLU A 151 -12.27 -25.76 -2.96
N ILE A 152 -11.17 -25.14 -3.38
CA ILE A 152 -10.56 -25.40 -4.69
C ILE A 152 -9.70 -26.68 -4.66
N LYS A 153 -8.99 -26.98 -3.56
CA LYS A 153 -8.18 -28.20 -3.44
C LYS A 153 -8.99 -29.47 -3.60
N ASN A 154 -10.19 -29.48 -3.05
CA ASN A 154 -11.05 -30.66 -3.06
C ASN A 154 -11.46 -31.10 -4.50
N PRO A 155 -12.05 -30.24 -5.36
CA PRO A 155 -12.38 -30.61 -6.73
C PRO A 155 -11.14 -30.87 -7.60
N LEU A 156 -10.02 -30.13 -7.37
CA LEU A 156 -8.77 -30.41 -8.09
C LEU A 156 -8.20 -31.79 -7.79
N GLY A 157 -8.26 -32.21 -6.52
CA GLY A 157 -7.90 -33.57 -6.12
C GLY A 157 -8.80 -34.63 -6.79
N GLY A 158 -10.08 -34.36 -6.92
CA GLY A 158 -11.04 -35.21 -7.63
C GLY A 158 -10.76 -35.29 -9.13
N ILE A 159 -10.53 -34.15 -9.80
CA ILE A 159 -10.22 -34.11 -11.24
C ILE A 159 -8.89 -34.85 -11.55
N ARG A 160 -7.86 -34.59 -10.75
CA ARG A 160 -6.59 -35.30 -10.88
C ARG A 160 -6.75 -36.81 -10.67
N GLY A 161 -7.46 -37.22 -9.63
CA GLY A 161 -7.72 -38.64 -9.35
C GLY A 161 -8.49 -39.32 -10.47
N ALA A 162 -9.53 -38.68 -11.01
CA ALA A 162 -10.29 -39.20 -12.15
C ALA A 162 -9.45 -39.29 -13.40
N ALA A 163 -8.61 -38.30 -13.70
CA ALA A 163 -7.70 -38.34 -14.85
C ALA A 163 -6.64 -39.46 -14.72
N GLN A 164 -6.10 -39.69 -13.52
CA GLN A 164 -5.15 -40.76 -13.25
C GLN A 164 -5.80 -42.16 -13.39
N LEU A 165 -7.04 -42.30 -12.94
CA LEU A 165 -7.81 -43.55 -13.10
C LEU A 165 -8.06 -43.85 -14.60
N LEU A 166 -8.46 -42.83 -15.37
CA LEU A 166 -8.60 -42.93 -16.82
C LEU A 166 -7.30 -43.34 -17.52
N GLU A 167 -6.18 -42.76 -17.11
CA GLU A 167 -4.85 -43.10 -17.67
C GLU A 167 -4.46 -44.54 -17.34
N MET A 168 -4.74 -45.03 -16.14
CA MET A 168 -4.55 -46.45 -15.74
C MET A 168 -5.44 -47.39 -16.56
N GLU A 169 -6.69 -47.04 -16.79
CA GLU A 169 -7.65 -47.85 -17.53
C GLU A 169 -7.29 -47.95 -19.04
N ILE A 170 -6.79 -46.83 -19.60
CA ILE A 170 -6.28 -46.76 -20.97
C ILE A 170 -4.98 -47.56 -21.13
N GLY A 171 -4.08 -47.51 -20.13
CA GLY A 171 -2.79 -48.18 -20.10
C GLY A 171 -2.84 -49.69 -19.84
N HIS A 172 -3.99 -50.22 -19.37
CA HIS A 172 -4.20 -51.67 -19.16
C HIS A 172 -5.35 -52.16 -20.04
N PRO A 173 -5.08 -52.56 -21.28
CA PRO A 173 -6.06 -53.27 -22.07
C PRO A 173 -6.16 -54.71 -21.55
N GLN A 174 -6.71 -54.89 -20.35
CA GLN A 174 -7.01 -56.24 -19.86
C GLN A 174 -8.27 -56.75 -20.51
N GLY A 175 -8.04 -57.75 -21.33
CA GLY A 175 -8.87 -58.87 -21.70
C GLY A 175 -10.39 -58.76 -21.42
N ARG A 176 -11.13 -58.25 -22.37
CA ARG A 176 -12.49 -58.77 -22.52
C ARG A 176 -12.37 -60.22 -23.01
N PRO A 177 -13.05 -61.20 -22.37
CA PRO A 177 -13.16 -62.52 -22.92
C PRO A 177 -13.80 -62.39 -24.31
N ARG A 178 -13.11 -62.91 -25.32
CA ARG A 178 -13.72 -63.18 -26.61
C ARG A 178 -14.76 -64.25 -26.43
N ASP A 179 -16.00 -63.90 -26.27
CA ASP A 179 -17.10 -64.79 -26.59
C ASP A 179 -17.36 -64.59 -28.08
N ASP A 180 -16.92 -65.63 -28.80
CA ASP A 180 -17.23 -65.86 -30.22
C ASP A 180 -18.75 -66.03 -30.38
N GLN A 181 -19.44 -64.99 -30.85
CA GLN A 181 -20.69 -65.18 -31.59
C GLN A 181 -20.81 -64.14 -32.70
N PRO A 182 -21.00 -64.54 -33.97
CA PRO A 182 -21.25 -63.57 -35.02
C PRO A 182 -22.72 -63.24 -35.10
N LEU A 183 -23.10 -61.97 -34.72
CA LEU A 183 -24.41 -61.42 -35.08
C LEU A 183 -24.25 -60.40 -36.19
N SER A 184 -24.63 -60.89 -37.38
CA SER A 184 -24.93 -60.08 -38.55
C SER A 184 -26.11 -59.12 -38.25
N GLY A 185 -25.97 -57.87 -38.58
CA GLY A 185 -27.11 -56.91 -38.50
C GLY A 185 -26.64 -55.47 -38.65
N ALA A 186 -26.78 -54.99 -39.85
CA ALA A 186 -26.51 -53.58 -40.21
C ALA A 186 -27.35 -52.59 -39.43
N ALA A 187 -26.73 -51.53 -38.93
CA ALA A 187 -27.37 -50.18 -38.82
C ALA A 187 -26.27 -49.13 -38.79
N ALA A 188 -26.23 -48.30 -39.82
CA ALA A 188 -25.47 -47.06 -39.88
C ALA A 188 -25.99 -46.10 -38.84
N GLY A 189 -25.18 -45.80 -37.83
CA GLY A 189 -25.38 -44.72 -36.90
C GLY A 189 -24.06 -43.96 -36.77
N GLY A 190 -24.09 -42.66 -37.11
CA GLY A 190 -22.93 -41.76 -37.17
C GLY A 190 -22.06 -41.81 -35.90
N GLY A 191 -20.88 -42.38 -36.06
CA GLY A 191 -19.88 -42.45 -35.01
C GLY A 191 -19.30 -41.08 -34.74
N VAL A 192 -19.55 -40.55 -33.55
CA VAL A 192 -18.61 -39.64 -32.90
C VAL A 192 -17.27 -40.40 -32.89
N GLY A 193 -16.27 -39.90 -33.64
CA GLY A 193 -15.01 -40.59 -33.87
C GLY A 193 -14.43 -41.10 -32.57
N ALA A 194 -14.20 -42.42 -32.53
CA ALA A 194 -13.58 -43.08 -31.40
C ALA A 194 -12.20 -42.46 -31.19
N LEU A 195 -12.08 -41.66 -30.10
CA LEU A 195 -10.79 -41.10 -29.70
C LEU A 195 -9.79 -42.26 -29.52
N ASN A 196 -8.64 -42.11 -30.16
CA ASN A 196 -7.58 -43.11 -30.10
C ASN A 196 -7.02 -43.13 -28.67
N SER A 197 -6.67 -44.28 -28.12
CA SER A 197 -6.09 -44.45 -26.76
C SER A 197 -4.95 -43.47 -26.50
N ARG A 198 -4.21 -43.12 -27.54
CA ARG A 198 -3.12 -42.14 -27.46
C ARG A 198 -3.60 -40.72 -27.27
N GLU A 199 -4.65 -40.31 -27.94
CA GLU A 199 -5.28 -38.99 -27.79
C GLU A 199 -5.93 -38.83 -26.41
N LEU A 200 -6.56 -39.87 -25.88
CA LEU A 200 -7.12 -39.88 -24.53
C LEU A 200 -6.01 -39.75 -23.48
N THR A 201 -4.86 -40.41 -23.65
CA THR A 201 -3.70 -40.28 -22.77
C THR A 201 -3.15 -38.85 -22.81
N GLU A 202 -3.07 -38.22 -23.99
CA GLU A 202 -2.63 -36.83 -24.13
C GLU A 202 -3.58 -35.87 -23.39
N TYR A 203 -4.90 -36.06 -23.51
CA TYR A 203 -5.87 -35.23 -22.79
C TYR A 203 -5.82 -35.41 -21.27
N THR A 204 -5.70 -36.64 -20.77
CA THR A 204 -5.58 -36.91 -19.34
C THR A 204 -4.31 -36.27 -18.76
N GLN A 205 -3.19 -36.32 -19.47
CA GLN A 205 -1.94 -35.67 -19.06
C GLN A 205 -2.05 -34.13 -19.06
N VAL A 206 -2.81 -33.55 -20.00
CA VAL A 206 -3.09 -32.09 -19.98
C VAL A 206 -3.90 -31.75 -18.74
N ILE A 207 -4.95 -32.50 -18.42
CA ILE A 207 -5.80 -32.29 -17.25
C ILE A 207 -4.98 -32.41 -15.95
N ILE A 208 -4.13 -33.42 -15.83
CA ILE A 208 -3.25 -33.62 -14.67
C ILE A 208 -2.30 -32.42 -14.50
N ARG A 209 -1.63 -31.99 -15.58
CA ARG A 209 -0.70 -30.85 -15.53
C ARG A 209 -1.40 -29.55 -15.12
N GLU A 210 -2.60 -29.30 -15.63
CA GLU A 210 -3.34 -28.09 -15.29
C GLU A 210 -3.88 -28.15 -13.84
N ALA A 211 -4.32 -29.30 -13.38
CA ALA A 211 -4.70 -29.51 -11.97
C ALA A 211 -3.50 -29.28 -11.03
N ASP A 212 -2.32 -29.81 -11.37
CA ASP A 212 -1.10 -29.61 -10.60
C ASP A 212 -0.66 -28.14 -10.61
N ARG A 213 -0.82 -27.44 -11.73
CA ARG A 213 -0.56 -26.00 -11.85
C ARG A 213 -1.47 -25.17 -10.95
N LEU A 214 -2.77 -25.46 -10.96
CA LEU A 214 -3.75 -24.80 -10.10
C LEU A 214 -3.49 -25.11 -8.62
N GLN A 215 -3.14 -26.35 -8.29
CA GLN A 215 -2.75 -26.73 -6.94
C GLN A 215 -1.53 -25.94 -6.46
N ALA A 216 -0.50 -25.77 -7.30
CA ALA A 216 0.68 -24.98 -6.98
C ALA A 216 0.36 -23.49 -6.76
N LEU A 217 -0.60 -22.92 -7.52
CA LEU A 217 -1.08 -21.55 -7.32
C LEU A 217 -1.79 -21.40 -5.97
N VAL A 218 -2.66 -22.33 -5.60
CA VAL A 218 -3.34 -22.37 -4.30
C VAL A 218 -2.33 -22.52 -3.16
N ASP A 219 -1.32 -23.37 -3.31
CA ASP A 219 -0.28 -23.55 -2.30
C ASP A 219 0.60 -22.30 -2.11
N ARG A 220 0.88 -21.56 -3.18
CA ARG A 220 1.55 -20.25 -3.11
C ARG A 220 0.72 -19.21 -2.34
N LEU A 221 -0.61 -19.20 -2.54
CA LEU A 221 -1.52 -18.33 -1.77
C LEU A 221 -1.52 -18.64 -0.27
N LEU A 222 -1.41 -19.93 0.08
CA LEU A 222 -1.40 -20.38 1.48
C LEU A 222 0.00 -20.30 2.13
N ALA A 223 1.07 -20.18 1.36
CA ALA A 223 2.45 -20.20 1.85
C ALA A 223 2.72 -19.19 2.98
N PRO A 224 2.23 -17.92 2.91
CA PRO A 224 2.42 -16.94 3.98
C PRO A 224 1.83 -17.36 5.33
N HIS A 225 0.83 -18.25 5.32
CA HIS A 225 0.10 -18.68 6.50
C HIS A 225 0.61 -20.00 7.09
N ARG A 226 1.50 -20.71 6.38
CA ARG A 226 1.99 -22.04 6.76
C ARG A 226 3.40 -22.05 7.33
N ARG A 227 4.25 -21.07 6.97
CA ARG A 227 5.62 -21.00 7.47
C ARG A 227 5.67 -20.20 8.78
N PRO A 228 6.36 -20.69 9.80
CA PRO A 228 6.62 -19.87 10.98
C PRO A 228 7.42 -18.63 10.57
N HIS A 229 7.01 -17.49 11.10
CA HIS A 229 7.67 -16.22 10.87
C HIS A 229 9.07 -16.25 11.52
N VAL A 230 10.12 -16.21 10.71
CA VAL A 230 11.50 -16.23 11.21
C VAL A 230 11.98 -14.78 11.38
N VAL A 231 11.81 -14.27 12.59
CA VAL A 231 12.19 -12.89 12.92
C VAL A 231 13.69 -12.80 13.22
N SER A 232 14.39 -11.99 12.44
CA SER A 232 15.80 -11.65 12.60
C SER A 232 16.01 -10.14 12.50
N ASP A 233 17.22 -9.66 12.69
CA ASP A 233 17.59 -8.31 12.36
C ASP A 233 17.71 -8.19 10.83
N VAL A 234 17.03 -7.23 10.25
CA VAL A 234 16.94 -7.03 8.80
C VAL A 234 17.41 -5.63 8.44
N ASN A 235 18.34 -5.58 7.50
CA ASN A 235 18.71 -4.35 6.79
C ASN A 235 17.90 -4.24 5.52
N ILE A 236 17.10 -3.18 5.38
CA ILE A 236 16.23 -3.00 4.21
C ILE A 236 17.04 -2.83 2.92
N HIS A 237 18.22 -2.24 2.98
CA HIS A 237 19.05 -2.05 1.79
C HIS A 237 19.57 -3.38 1.25
N GLU A 238 19.88 -4.36 2.13
CA GLU A 238 20.23 -5.72 1.69
C GLU A 238 19.07 -6.41 0.98
N VAL A 239 17.83 -6.21 1.48
CA VAL A 239 16.61 -6.68 0.82
C VAL A 239 16.48 -6.07 -0.58
N CYS A 240 16.64 -4.75 -0.69
CA CYS A 240 16.57 -4.03 -1.95
C CYS A 240 17.67 -4.47 -2.93
N GLU A 241 18.91 -4.65 -2.47
CA GLU A 241 20.02 -5.12 -3.33
C GLU A 241 19.83 -6.56 -3.79
N ARG A 242 19.26 -7.41 -2.94
CA ARG A 242 18.91 -8.79 -3.36
C ARG A 242 17.85 -8.79 -4.46
N VAL A 243 16.79 -8.00 -4.30
CA VAL A 243 15.74 -7.85 -5.31
C VAL A 243 16.31 -7.24 -6.60
N ARG A 244 17.10 -6.18 -6.48
CA ARG A 244 17.77 -5.55 -7.64
C ARG A 244 18.58 -6.57 -8.44
N SER A 245 19.36 -7.42 -7.75
CA SER A 245 20.17 -8.44 -8.41
C SER A 245 19.31 -9.47 -9.16
N LEU A 246 18.16 -9.87 -8.59
CA LEU A 246 17.24 -10.80 -9.22
C LEU A 246 16.58 -10.19 -10.47
N ILE A 247 16.10 -8.95 -10.36
CA ILE A 247 15.47 -8.23 -11.49
C ILE A 247 16.46 -8.01 -12.62
N LEU A 248 17.70 -7.60 -12.34
CA LEU A 248 18.73 -7.41 -13.37
C LEU A 248 19.22 -8.73 -14.00
N ALA A 249 19.13 -9.85 -13.28
CA ALA A 249 19.41 -11.17 -13.85
C ALA A 249 18.33 -11.60 -14.86
N GLU A 250 17.07 -11.27 -14.61
CA GLU A 250 15.94 -11.57 -15.48
C GLU A 250 15.83 -10.57 -16.64
N PHE A 251 16.10 -9.28 -16.39
CA PHE A 251 16.05 -8.19 -17.36
C PHE A 251 17.44 -7.53 -17.53
N PRO A 252 18.40 -8.19 -18.20
CA PRO A 252 19.81 -7.74 -18.21
C PRO A 252 20.07 -6.52 -19.09
N ARG A 253 19.10 -6.12 -19.92
CA ARG A 253 19.23 -4.99 -20.86
C ARG A 253 17.94 -4.17 -20.91
N GLY A 254 18.07 -2.85 -21.12
CA GLY A 254 16.94 -1.96 -21.33
C GLY A 254 16.21 -1.51 -20.05
N LEU A 255 16.57 -2.04 -18.88
CA LEU A 255 16.01 -1.64 -17.58
C LEU A 255 17.09 -1.03 -16.69
N ALA A 256 16.92 0.24 -16.33
CA ALA A 256 17.74 0.92 -15.33
C ALA A 256 17.11 0.79 -13.93
N VAL A 257 17.81 0.11 -13.01
CA VAL A 257 17.37 0.04 -11.59
C VAL A 257 18.17 1.03 -10.77
N VAL A 258 17.53 2.14 -10.40
CA VAL A 258 18.11 3.27 -9.65
C VAL A 258 17.97 3.04 -8.15
N ARG A 259 19.00 3.40 -7.39
CA ARG A 259 19.05 3.34 -5.93
C ARG A 259 19.02 4.76 -5.35
N ASP A 260 18.14 4.99 -4.40
CA ASP A 260 18.02 6.26 -3.67
C ASP A 260 17.79 5.94 -2.18
N TYR A 261 18.85 5.55 -1.48
CA TYR A 261 18.80 4.99 -0.13
C TYR A 261 19.15 6.02 0.93
N ASP A 262 18.35 6.07 1.98
CA ASP A 262 18.63 6.79 3.20
C ASP A 262 19.46 5.90 4.13
N VAL A 263 20.77 6.16 4.19
CA VAL A 263 21.74 5.39 4.98
C VAL A 263 21.53 5.51 6.51
N SER A 264 20.67 6.42 6.96
CA SER A 264 20.38 6.59 8.38
C SER A 264 19.37 5.58 8.93
N LEU A 265 18.76 4.76 8.07
CA LEU A 265 17.80 3.74 8.46
C LEU A 265 18.48 2.66 9.32
N PRO A 266 17.98 2.40 10.54
CA PRO A 266 18.48 1.32 11.38
C PRO A 266 17.97 -0.04 10.88
N ASP A 267 18.67 -1.10 11.29
CA ASP A 267 18.17 -2.46 11.18
C ASP A 267 16.91 -2.62 12.05
N PHE A 268 15.99 -3.49 11.63
CA PHE A 268 14.74 -3.73 12.34
C PHE A 268 14.41 -5.22 12.41
N ARG A 269 13.50 -5.58 13.33
CA ARG A 269 13.08 -6.97 13.51
C ARG A 269 12.05 -7.36 12.45
N GLY A 270 12.38 -8.36 11.63
CA GLY A 270 11.51 -8.82 10.56
C GLY A 270 11.93 -10.16 9.97
N ASP A 271 11.14 -10.66 9.03
CA ASP A 271 11.45 -11.85 8.24
C ASP A 271 12.01 -11.41 6.88
N ARG A 272 13.34 -11.57 6.74
CA ARG A 272 14.08 -11.14 5.55
C ARG A 272 13.54 -11.74 4.26
N GLU A 273 13.21 -13.03 4.27
CA GLU A 273 12.73 -13.74 3.06
C GLU A 273 11.34 -13.26 2.63
N GLN A 274 10.45 -12.99 3.59
CA GLN A 274 9.13 -12.42 3.29
C GLN A 274 9.25 -11.00 2.73
N LEU A 275 10.15 -10.18 3.25
CA LEU A 275 10.39 -8.84 2.73
C LEU A 275 11.01 -8.86 1.33
N ILE A 276 11.97 -9.75 1.08
CA ILE A 276 12.52 -9.96 -0.27
C ILE A 276 11.38 -10.35 -1.22
N GLN A 277 10.51 -11.28 -0.84
CA GLN A 277 9.41 -11.73 -1.67
C GLN A 277 8.37 -10.62 -1.92
N ALA A 278 8.06 -9.80 -0.90
CA ALA A 278 7.15 -8.65 -1.03
C ALA A 278 7.68 -7.64 -2.04
N VAL A 279 8.94 -7.20 -1.86
CA VAL A 279 9.57 -6.23 -2.75
C VAL A 279 9.78 -6.80 -4.15
N LEU A 280 10.15 -8.07 -4.27
CA LEU A 280 10.31 -8.75 -5.55
C LEU A 280 8.98 -8.84 -6.33
N ASN A 281 7.88 -9.17 -5.67
CA ASN A 281 6.57 -9.23 -6.31
C ASN A 281 6.16 -7.87 -6.93
N ILE A 282 6.45 -6.78 -6.23
CA ILE A 282 6.16 -5.43 -6.74
C ILE A 282 7.12 -5.05 -7.87
N ALA A 283 8.42 -5.23 -7.67
CA ALA A 283 9.45 -4.89 -8.65
C ALA A 283 9.31 -5.72 -9.94
N HIS A 284 8.95 -6.99 -9.83
CA HIS A 284 8.70 -7.85 -10.97
C HIS A 284 7.44 -7.43 -11.74
N ASN A 285 6.35 -7.05 -11.04
CA ASN A 285 5.18 -6.47 -11.68
C ASN A 285 5.51 -5.19 -12.45
N ALA A 286 6.33 -4.31 -11.86
CA ALA A 286 6.82 -3.09 -12.52
C ALA A 286 7.64 -3.43 -13.76
N ALA A 287 8.62 -4.34 -13.67
CA ALA A 287 9.44 -4.75 -14.82
C ALA A 287 8.60 -5.35 -15.96
N GLN A 288 7.58 -6.14 -15.63
CA GLN A 288 6.69 -6.71 -16.64
C GLN A 288 5.83 -5.67 -17.37
N VAL A 289 5.34 -4.64 -16.64
CA VAL A 289 4.59 -3.53 -17.25
C VAL A 289 5.49 -2.67 -18.14
N LEU A 290 6.77 -2.61 -17.83
CA LEU A 290 7.78 -1.89 -18.57
C LEU A 290 8.30 -2.62 -19.82
N ALA A 291 7.74 -3.77 -20.21
CA ALA A 291 8.27 -4.61 -21.32
C ALA A 291 8.55 -3.82 -22.61
N GLN A 292 7.64 -2.90 -23.01
CA GLN A 292 7.84 -2.07 -24.19
C GLN A 292 9.00 -1.07 -23.97
N ARG A 293 9.03 -0.39 -22.82
CA ARG A 293 10.11 0.55 -22.48
C ARG A 293 11.46 -0.14 -22.31
N ILE A 294 11.48 -1.39 -21.87
CA ILE A 294 12.69 -2.22 -21.83
C ILE A 294 13.23 -2.45 -23.24
N ALA A 295 12.34 -2.74 -24.20
CA ALA A 295 12.71 -2.89 -25.60
C ALA A 295 13.26 -1.57 -26.20
N ASP A 296 12.68 -0.44 -25.80
CA ASP A 296 13.08 0.90 -26.24
C ASP A 296 14.34 1.42 -25.49
N GLY A 297 14.73 0.78 -24.39
CA GLY A 297 15.92 1.12 -23.59
C GLY A 297 15.74 2.30 -22.62
N ASP A 298 14.50 2.73 -22.35
CA ASP A 298 14.16 3.85 -21.46
C ASP A 298 13.40 3.45 -20.18
N ALA A 299 13.32 2.14 -19.89
CA ALA A 299 12.68 1.61 -18.70
C ALA A 299 13.47 1.96 -17.43
N ARG A 300 12.76 2.47 -16.41
CA ARG A 300 13.35 2.84 -15.14
C ARG A 300 12.52 2.31 -13.97
N LEU A 301 13.22 1.65 -13.04
CA LEU A 301 12.72 1.24 -11.75
C LEU A 301 13.57 1.88 -10.66
N THR A 302 12.97 2.63 -9.73
CA THR A 302 13.68 3.28 -8.64
C THR A 302 13.30 2.64 -7.32
N LEU A 303 14.32 2.23 -6.54
CA LEU A 303 14.16 1.77 -5.16
C LEU A 303 14.63 2.91 -4.25
N ARG A 304 13.70 3.51 -3.51
CA ARG A 304 13.96 4.64 -2.61
C ARG A 304 13.59 4.28 -1.19
N THR A 305 14.47 4.56 -0.25
CA THR A 305 14.21 4.39 1.19
C THR A 305 14.28 5.72 1.91
N ARG A 306 13.40 5.93 2.92
CA ARG A 306 13.38 7.14 3.77
C ARG A 306 13.01 6.77 5.20
N VAL A 307 13.48 7.57 6.16
CA VAL A 307 12.97 7.56 7.53
C VAL A 307 11.77 8.50 7.63
N SER A 308 10.63 7.97 8.05
CA SER A 308 9.46 8.77 8.41
C SER A 308 9.41 8.93 9.92
N ARG A 309 9.29 10.17 10.39
CA ARG A 309 9.12 10.48 11.81
C ARG A 309 7.66 10.68 12.12
N GLN A 310 7.23 10.19 13.29
CA GLN A 310 5.84 10.30 13.75
C GLN A 310 4.83 9.72 12.74
N ALA A 311 5.17 8.61 12.11
CA ALA A 311 4.30 7.91 11.17
C ALA A 311 3.10 7.30 11.89
N THR A 312 1.93 7.43 11.28
CA THR A 312 0.73 6.71 11.70
C THR A 312 0.57 5.51 10.79
N VAL A 313 0.53 4.31 11.35
CA VAL A 313 0.27 3.07 10.62
C VAL A 313 -1.00 2.45 11.19
N GLY A 314 -2.06 2.41 10.41
CA GLY A 314 -3.40 2.10 10.89
C GLY A 314 -3.85 3.10 11.96
N LYS A 315 -4.21 2.59 13.16
CA LYS A 315 -4.65 3.43 14.31
C LYS A 315 -3.53 3.74 15.30
N ARG A 316 -2.30 3.32 15.02
CA ARG A 316 -1.18 3.49 15.95
C ARG A 316 -0.17 4.49 15.40
N ARG A 317 0.27 5.38 16.28
CA ARG A 317 1.35 6.33 16.00
C ARG A 317 2.68 5.73 16.44
N TYR A 318 3.64 5.76 15.54
CA TYR A 318 5.00 5.28 15.76
C TYR A 318 5.97 6.45 15.68
N ARG A 319 6.99 6.43 16.51
CA ARG A 319 8.01 7.48 16.55
C ARG A 319 8.83 7.53 15.26
N LEU A 320 9.12 6.36 14.74
CA LEU A 320 9.87 6.16 13.50
C LEU A 320 9.21 5.09 12.64
N ALA A 321 9.27 5.24 11.35
CA ALA A 321 8.93 4.22 10.37
C ALA A 321 9.91 4.23 9.20
N LEU A 322 10.13 3.08 8.62
CA LEU A 322 10.75 2.92 7.31
C LEU A 322 9.72 3.18 6.24
N GLU A 323 10.05 4.02 5.27
CA GLU A 323 9.33 4.13 4.00
C GLU A 323 10.20 3.57 2.89
N LEU A 324 9.66 2.60 2.14
CA LEU A 324 10.26 2.07 0.92
C LEU A 324 9.33 2.39 -0.25
N HIS A 325 9.84 3.13 -1.23
CA HIS A 325 9.15 3.43 -2.47
C HIS A 325 9.75 2.59 -3.60
N ILE A 326 8.89 1.94 -4.35
CA ILE A 326 9.21 1.21 -5.57
C ILE A 326 8.50 1.96 -6.69
N GLU A 327 9.26 2.73 -7.47
CA GLU A 327 8.75 3.64 -8.49
C GLU A 327 9.13 3.15 -9.88
N ASP A 328 8.16 3.10 -10.80
CA ASP A 328 8.38 2.80 -12.21
C ASP A 328 7.86 3.92 -13.11
N ASN A 329 8.42 4.00 -14.32
CA ASN A 329 8.00 4.96 -15.34
C ASN A 329 7.03 4.37 -16.37
N GLY A 330 6.22 3.38 -15.97
CA GLY A 330 5.28 2.65 -16.81
C GLY A 330 4.03 3.44 -17.19
N PRO A 331 3.09 2.78 -17.90
CA PRO A 331 1.85 3.40 -18.36
C PRO A 331 0.86 3.72 -17.23
N GLY A 332 1.14 3.28 -16.02
CA GLY A 332 0.23 3.39 -14.88
C GLY A 332 -0.68 2.18 -14.71
N VAL A 333 -1.42 2.19 -13.61
CA VAL A 333 -2.44 1.18 -13.29
C VAL A 333 -3.76 1.61 -13.93
N PRO A 334 -4.46 0.74 -14.70
CA PRO A 334 -5.77 1.02 -15.26
C PRO A 334 -6.76 1.42 -14.16
N GLU A 335 -7.60 2.40 -14.46
CA GLU A 335 -8.50 3.03 -13.49
C GLU A 335 -9.55 2.06 -12.95
N ASP A 336 -10.03 1.15 -13.79
CA ASP A 336 -11.04 0.13 -13.48
C ASP A 336 -10.58 -0.91 -12.44
N ILE A 337 -9.26 -1.13 -12.32
CA ILE A 337 -8.68 -2.09 -11.35
C ILE A 337 -7.94 -1.41 -10.19
N ARG A 338 -7.69 -0.09 -10.23
CA ARG A 338 -6.83 0.64 -9.28
C ARG A 338 -7.20 0.40 -7.82
N GLU A 339 -8.48 0.40 -7.48
CA GLU A 339 -8.94 0.15 -6.11
C GLU A 339 -8.84 -1.33 -5.70
N ARG A 340 -8.68 -2.24 -6.66
CA ARG A 340 -8.73 -3.68 -6.44
C ARG A 340 -7.41 -4.40 -6.74
N ILE A 341 -6.31 -3.67 -6.99
CA ILE A 341 -5.01 -4.28 -7.36
C ILE A 341 -4.43 -5.22 -6.29
N PHE A 342 -4.86 -5.06 -5.04
CA PHE A 342 -4.45 -5.92 -3.93
C PHE A 342 -5.41 -7.08 -3.67
N TYR A 343 -6.54 -7.17 -4.40
CA TYR A 343 -7.44 -8.33 -4.29
C TYR A 343 -6.84 -9.54 -5.00
N PRO A 344 -7.07 -10.75 -4.45
CA PRO A 344 -6.62 -11.98 -5.09
C PRO A 344 -7.20 -12.12 -6.49
N LEU A 345 -6.41 -12.67 -7.42
CA LEU A 345 -6.80 -12.96 -8.81
C LEU A 345 -7.17 -11.73 -9.66
N VAL A 346 -6.98 -10.53 -9.17
CA VAL A 346 -7.12 -9.31 -9.96
C VAL A 346 -5.83 -9.07 -10.74
N SER A 347 -5.93 -9.00 -12.06
CA SER A 347 -4.81 -8.74 -12.97
C SER A 347 -5.28 -7.87 -14.12
N GLY A 348 -4.53 -6.84 -14.45
CA GLY A 348 -4.73 -6.02 -15.65
C GLY A 348 -4.04 -6.59 -16.90
N ARG A 349 -3.52 -7.83 -16.83
CA ARG A 349 -2.76 -8.47 -17.92
C ARG A 349 -3.24 -9.87 -18.18
N ASP A 350 -3.23 -10.26 -19.44
CA ASP A 350 -3.51 -11.63 -19.86
C ASP A 350 -2.42 -12.58 -19.32
N GLY A 351 -2.85 -13.65 -18.65
CA GLY A 351 -1.95 -14.65 -18.07
C GLY A 351 -1.30 -14.26 -16.73
N GLY A 352 -1.59 -13.09 -16.19
CA GLY A 352 -1.16 -12.71 -14.83
C GLY A 352 -1.92 -13.52 -13.77
N SER A 353 -1.21 -14.06 -12.75
CA SER A 353 -1.85 -14.81 -11.67
C SER A 353 -2.73 -13.95 -10.75
N GLY A 354 -2.52 -12.62 -10.73
CA GLY A 354 -3.20 -11.70 -9.83
C GLY A 354 -2.90 -11.92 -8.34
N LEU A 355 -1.83 -12.66 -8.01
CA LEU A 355 -1.48 -13.04 -6.63
C LEU A 355 -0.29 -12.27 -6.05
N GLY A 356 0.56 -11.69 -6.90
CA GLY A 356 1.81 -11.07 -6.48
C GLY A 356 1.61 -9.92 -5.50
N LEU A 357 0.71 -8.98 -5.80
CA LEU A 357 0.43 -7.82 -4.95
C LEU A 357 -0.30 -8.21 -3.66
N THR A 358 -1.21 -9.19 -3.72
CA THR A 358 -1.88 -9.72 -2.53
C THR A 358 -0.87 -10.34 -1.56
N LEU A 359 0.10 -11.09 -2.07
CA LEU A 359 1.18 -11.66 -1.25
C LEU A 359 2.09 -10.58 -0.68
N ALA A 360 2.44 -9.57 -1.49
CA ALA A 360 3.23 -8.43 -1.01
C ALA A 360 2.52 -7.71 0.15
N GLN A 361 1.22 -7.45 0.02
CA GLN A 361 0.41 -6.84 1.07
C GLN A 361 0.39 -7.71 2.34
N THR A 362 0.21 -9.02 2.20
CA THR A 362 0.20 -9.97 3.32
C THR A 362 1.53 -9.95 4.08
N PHE A 363 2.67 -9.99 3.38
CA PHE A 363 3.99 -9.96 4.02
C PHE A 363 4.29 -8.63 4.71
N VAL A 364 3.96 -7.51 4.07
CA VAL A 364 4.12 -6.18 4.68
C VAL A 364 3.32 -6.07 5.98
N GLN A 365 2.09 -6.60 6.02
CA GLN A 365 1.25 -6.58 7.21
C GLN A 365 1.71 -7.51 8.33
N GLN A 366 2.32 -8.64 8.01
CA GLN A 366 2.99 -9.47 9.03
C GLN A 366 4.10 -8.71 9.76
N HIS A 367 4.64 -7.65 9.11
CA HIS A 367 5.59 -6.69 9.69
C HIS A 367 4.90 -5.44 10.27
N GLN A 368 3.58 -5.50 10.51
CA GLN A 368 2.76 -4.37 11.01
C GLN A 368 2.80 -3.14 10.10
N GLY A 369 3.18 -3.31 8.84
CA GLY A 369 3.28 -2.27 7.83
C GLY A 369 2.04 -2.12 6.98
N THR A 370 2.04 -1.08 6.16
CA THR A 370 1.03 -0.80 5.13
C THR A 370 1.67 -0.68 3.76
N ILE A 371 0.89 -0.93 2.72
CA ILE A 371 1.28 -0.75 1.32
C ILE A 371 0.21 0.06 0.60
N GLU A 372 0.64 1.07 -0.13
CA GLU A 372 -0.19 1.96 -0.94
C GLU A 372 0.33 2.01 -2.36
N CYS A 373 -0.53 2.39 -3.30
CA CYS A 373 -0.17 2.59 -4.70
C CYS A 373 -0.73 3.92 -5.19
N ASP A 374 0.17 4.81 -5.62
CA ASP A 374 -0.15 6.02 -6.36
C ASP A 374 0.30 5.83 -7.80
N SER A 375 -0.60 6.02 -8.76
CA SER A 375 -0.32 5.71 -10.15
C SER A 375 -0.92 6.73 -11.10
N GLU A 376 -0.04 7.25 -11.96
CA GLU A 376 -0.34 8.11 -13.09
C GLU A 376 0.41 7.59 -14.32
N PRO A 377 -0.03 7.89 -15.53
CA PRO A 377 0.71 7.56 -16.73
C PRO A 377 2.14 8.15 -16.69
N GLY A 378 3.14 7.29 -16.79
CA GLY A 378 4.55 7.68 -16.70
C GLY A 378 5.15 7.60 -15.29
N LYS A 379 4.34 7.34 -14.26
CA LYS A 379 4.82 7.21 -12.89
C LYS A 379 3.87 6.36 -12.05
N THR A 380 4.34 5.19 -11.61
CA THR A 380 3.65 4.38 -10.59
C THR A 380 4.56 4.24 -9.39
N VAL A 381 4.03 4.50 -8.19
CA VAL A 381 4.75 4.40 -6.92
C VAL A 381 4.03 3.46 -5.99
N PHE A 382 4.65 2.36 -5.62
CA PHE A 382 4.25 1.55 -4.49
C PHE A 382 5.01 2.00 -3.25
N ARG A 383 4.30 2.46 -2.25
CA ARG A 383 4.84 2.92 -0.97
C ARG A 383 4.57 1.89 0.11
N ILE A 384 5.62 1.34 0.69
CA ILE A 384 5.58 0.44 1.84
C ILE A 384 6.02 1.23 3.06
N VAL A 385 5.23 1.18 4.14
CA VAL A 385 5.56 1.79 5.43
C VAL A 385 5.62 0.71 6.49
N ILE A 386 6.77 0.56 7.16
CA ILE A 386 6.97 -0.41 8.23
C ILE A 386 7.38 0.34 9.49
N PRO A 387 6.65 0.19 10.63
CA PRO A 387 7.03 0.83 11.88
C PRO A 387 8.38 0.30 12.38
N LEU A 388 9.21 1.24 12.86
CA LEU A 388 10.47 0.93 13.53
C LEU A 388 10.29 1.01 15.05
N PRO A 389 11.02 0.20 15.82
CA PRO A 389 10.91 0.16 17.29
C PRO A 389 11.27 1.48 17.99
#